data_15e22cf99f962b513c9f91c39d29c5e4
#
_entry.id   15e22cf99f962b513c9f91c39d29c5e4
#
_cell.length_a   1.000
_cell.length_b   1.000
_cell.length_c   1.000
_cell.angle_alpha   90.00
_cell.angle_beta   90.00
_cell.angle_gamma   90.00
#
_symmetry.space_group_name_H-M   'P 1'
#
loop_
_entity.id
_entity.type
_entity.pdbx_description
1 polymer ?
#
loop_
_entity_poly.entity_id
_entity_poly.type
_entity_poly.pdbx_seq_one_letter_code
_entity_poly.pdbx_strand_id
1 'polypeptide(L)'
;MKQSVAIVQRDIAWSDWKANAESIRALVADLASDIREGRSPKVDMIIFSEMFMTGFVTDPEKVADRDGRNISFMIDIARELDAAVVGSVVVERDKEYRNRMYLITPDAEVMWYDKHHLFSIGGEAEKFTAGDERTVIEWRGVRYLLEVCYDLRFPVWSRQRGDYDAIIYSALWPKVRREVWRTLLRARAMENQAYVFGVNRIGAEPTLEYAGDTMAIDYRGDIMADCGGEATVAIVEIDLEKQTAFKERFDVARDADNFIIT
;
A
#
# COMPACT_ATOMS: atom_id res chain seq x y z
N MET A 1 8.71 -8.87 -18.53
CA MET A 1 8.55 -9.42 -17.14
C MET A 1 7.16 -9.06 -16.64
N LYS A 2 6.48 -10.04 -16.00
CA LYS A 2 5.11 -9.87 -15.51
C LYS A 2 5.02 -10.23 -14.04
N GLN A 3 4.16 -9.53 -13.28
CA GLN A 3 3.83 -9.86 -11.89
C GLN A 3 2.34 -9.71 -11.65
N SER A 4 1.78 -10.61 -10.83
CA SER A 4 0.40 -10.56 -10.39
C SER A 4 0.32 -9.97 -8.98
N VAL A 5 -0.43 -8.89 -8.84
CA VAL A 5 -0.59 -8.14 -7.58
C VAL A 5 -2.03 -8.21 -7.12
N ALA A 6 -2.25 -8.71 -5.90
CA ALA A 6 -3.55 -8.71 -5.23
C ALA A 6 -3.68 -7.45 -4.36
N ILE A 7 -4.73 -6.68 -4.56
CA ILE A 7 -5.11 -5.52 -3.75
C ILE A 7 -6.35 -5.86 -2.92
N VAL A 8 -6.26 -5.65 -1.60
CA VAL A 8 -7.28 -6.10 -0.65
C VAL A 8 -8.07 -4.91 -0.12
N GLN A 9 -9.36 -4.86 -0.46
CA GLN A 9 -10.32 -3.94 0.13
C GLN A 9 -11.19 -4.66 1.14
N ARG A 10 -11.12 -4.28 2.42
CA ARG A 10 -11.88 -4.89 3.50
C ARG A 10 -12.25 -3.88 4.58
N ASP A 11 -13.20 -4.24 5.42
CA ASP A 11 -13.43 -3.53 6.67
C ASP A 11 -12.33 -3.90 7.69
N ILE A 12 -12.07 -3.02 8.63
CA ILE A 12 -11.09 -3.20 9.71
C ILE A 12 -11.81 -3.03 11.05
N ALA A 13 -11.75 -4.04 11.90
CA ALA A 13 -12.21 -3.93 13.27
C ALA A 13 -11.32 -2.94 14.03
N TRP A 14 -11.90 -1.80 14.42
CA TRP A 14 -11.13 -0.70 15.01
C TRP A 14 -10.52 -1.10 16.36
N SER A 15 -9.19 -0.90 16.48
CA SER A 15 -8.38 -1.25 17.65
C SER A 15 -8.43 -2.74 18.07
N ASP A 16 -8.87 -3.64 17.19
CA ASP A 16 -8.96 -5.07 17.49
C ASP A 16 -8.04 -5.89 16.58
N TRP A 17 -6.79 -6.01 17.01
CA TRP A 17 -5.76 -6.78 16.30
C TRP A 17 -6.19 -8.24 16.06
N LYS A 18 -6.84 -8.86 17.07
CA LYS A 18 -7.20 -10.29 17.01
C LYS A 18 -8.28 -10.55 15.96
N ALA A 19 -9.35 -9.75 15.97
CA ALA A 19 -10.42 -9.85 14.99
C ALA A 19 -9.88 -9.60 13.55
N ASN A 20 -8.99 -8.62 13.38
CA ASN A 20 -8.36 -8.36 12.10
C ASN A 20 -7.47 -9.51 11.64
N ALA A 21 -6.67 -10.10 12.53
CA ALA A 21 -5.83 -11.25 12.21
C ALA A 21 -6.64 -12.49 11.81
N GLU A 22 -7.73 -12.78 12.52
CA GLU A 22 -8.64 -13.89 12.21
C GLU A 22 -9.30 -13.70 10.83
N SER A 23 -9.82 -12.50 10.56
CA SER A 23 -10.44 -12.17 9.28
C SER A 23 -9.46 -12.24 8.10
N ILE A 24 -8.22 -11.77 8.29
CA ILE A 24 -7.19 -11.83 7.24
C ILE A 24 -6.75 -13.27 7.00
N ARG A 25 -6.57 -14.10 8.03
CA ARG A 25 -6.24 -15.51 7.86
C ARG A 25 -7.31 -16.26 7.06
N ALA A 26 -8.59 -16.00 7.33
CA ALA A 26 -9.68 -16.57 6.55
C ALA A 26 -9.59 -16.16 5.07
N LEU A 27 -9.43 -14.86 4.79
CA LEU A 27 -9.26 -14.33 3.43
C LEU A 27 -8.06 -14.96 2.70
N VAL A 28 -6.91 -15.08 3.39
CA VAL A 28 -5.69 -15.66 2.81
C VAL A 28 -5.87 -17.15 2.54
N ALA A 29 -6.50 -17.89 3.45
CA ALA A 29 -6.78 -19.32 3.27
C ALA A 29 -7.71 -19.57 2.07
N ASP A 30 -8.75 -18.75 1.90
CA ASP A 30 -9.66 -18.78 0.76
C ASP A 30 -8.91 -18.50 -0.56
N LEU A 31 -8.10 -17.43 -0.59
CA LEU A 31 -7.28 -17.09 -1.76
C LEU A 31 -6.28 -18.21 -2.09
N ALA A 32 -5.60 -18.77 -1.09
CA ALA A 32 -4.67 -19.88 -1.28
C ALA A 32 -5.38 -21.13 -1.81
N SER A 33 -6.62 -21.39 -1.36
CA SER A 33 -7.45 -22.47 -1.89
C SER A 33 -7.81 -22.22 -3.35
N ASP A 34 -8.24 -21.02 -3.70
CA ASP A 34 -8.61 -20.63 -5.07
C ASP A 34 -7.43 -20.75 -6.04
N ILE A 35 -6.22 -20.34 -5.59
CA ILE A 35 -4.99 -20.51 -6.37
C ILE A 35 -4.68 -21.99 -6.60
N ARG A 36 -4.73 -22.83 -5.56
CA ARG A 36 -4.46 -24.28 -5.67
C ARG A 36 -5.43 -24.99 -6.60
N GLU A 37 -6.69 -24.56 -6.61
CA GLU A 37 -7.74 -25.16 -7.43
C GLU A 37 -7.85 -24.52 -8.84
N GLY A 38 -6.98 -23.56 -9.15
CA GLY A 38 -6.95 -22.87 -10.45
C GLY A 38 -8.12 -21.91 -10.68
N ARG A 39 -8.85 -21.52 -9.64
CA ARG A 39 -9.92 -20.52 -9.71
C ARG A 39 -9.37 -19.08 -9.69
N SER A 40 -8.17 -18.91 -9.13
CA SER A 40 -7.45 -17.64 -9.10
C SER A 40 -6.03 -17.81 -9.64
N PRO A 41 -5.45 -16.82 -10.30
CA PRO A 41 -4.04 -16.85 -10.67
C PRO A 41 -3.16 -16.82 -9.41
N LYS A 42 -1.94 -17.38 -9.53
CA LYS A 42 -0.91 -17.19 -8.51
C LYS A 42 -0.60 -15.70 -8.37
N VAL A 43 -0.42 -15.23 -7.13
CA VAL A 43 -0.04 -13.85 -6.84
C VAL A 43 1.43 -13.75 -6.46
N ASP A 44 2.10 -12.68 -6.85
CA ASP A 44 3.47 -12.37 -6.46
C ASP A 44 3.53 -11.42 -5.28
N MET A 45 2.46 -10.65 -5.06
CA MET A 45 2.33 -9.69 -3.97
C MET A 45 0.86 -9.56 -3.54
N ILE A 46 0.63 -9.37 -2.23
CA ILE A 46 -0.66 -8.98 -1.66
C ILE A 46 -0.49 -7.68 -0.88
N ILE A 47 -1.38 -6.71 -1.13
CA ILE A 47 -1.29 -5.37 -0.54
C ILE A 47 -2.52 -5.11 0.32
N PHE A 48 -2.28 -4.75 1.60
CA PHE A 48 -3.26 -4.30 2.57
C PHE A 48 -3.24 -2.78 2.72
N SER A 49 -4.30 -2.23 3.31
CA SER A 49 -4.43 -0.80 3.57
C SER A 49 -3.52 -0.31 4.71
N GLU A 50 -3.55 1.00 4.98
CA GLU A 50 -2.86 1.62 6.12
C GLU A 50 -3.40 1.06 7.44
N MET A 51 -2.52 0.91 8.44
CA MET A 51 -2.85 0.42 9.79
C MET A 51 -3.85 -0.75 9.77
N PHE A 52 -3.64 -1.71 8.85
CA PHE A 52 -4.60 -2.75 8.48
C PHE A 52 -4.95 -3.70 9.64
N MET A 53 -4.20 -3.65 10.73
CA MET A 53 -4.42 -4.45 11.93
C MET A 53 -5.19 -3.70 13.03
N THR A 54 -5.40 -2.37 12.91
CA THR A 54 -5.95 -1.56 14.00
C THR A 54 -6.97 -0.51 13.55
N GLY A 55 -6.98 -0.12 12.25
CA GLY A 55 -7.64 1.10 11.79
C GLY A 55 -6.85 2.35 12.21
N PHE A 56 -7.34 3.53 11.83
CA PHE A 56 -6.66 4.78 12.12
C PHE A 56 -6.74 5.13 13.62
N VAL A 57 -5.59 5.10 14.28
CA VAL A 57 -5.47 5.42 15.70
C VAL A 57 -4.55 6.60 15.91
N THR A 58 -4.98 7.55 16.73
CA THR A 58 -4.19 8.69 17.18
C THR A 58 -3.61 8.51 18.60
N ASP A 59 -3.96 7.38 19.25
CA ASP A 59 -3.37 6.94 20.53
C ASP A 59 -2.58 5.65 20.29
N PRO A 60 -1.32 5.75 19.77
CA PRO A 60 -0.53 4.59 19.36
C PRO A 60 -0.11 3.71 20.53
N GLU A 61 -0.04 4.23 21.75
CA GLU A 61 0.43 3.51 22.92
C GLU A 61 -0.32 2.20 23.17
N LYS A 62 -1.63 2.17 22.88
CA LYS A 62 -2.49 1.01 23.12
C LYS A 62 -2.35 -0.10 22.06
N VAL A 63 -1.90 0.24 20.87
CA VAL A 63 -1.96 -0.68 19.71
C VAL A 63 -0.60 -0.95 19.07
N ALA A 64 0.42 -0.16 19.39
CA ALA A 64 1.73 -0.27 18.76
C ALA A 64 2.34 -1.66 18.94
N ASP A 65 2.93 -2.14 17.86
CA ASP A 65 3.73 -3.36 17.85
C ASP A 65 5.11 -3.08 18.48
N ARG A 66 5.40 -3.77 19.58
CA ARG A 66 6.66 -3.68 20.31
C ARG A 66 7.53 -4.93 20.18
N ASP A 67 6.90 -6.05 19.89
CA ASP A 67 7.48 -7.39 19.93
C ASP A 67 7.60 -8.07 18.55
N GLY A 68 7.16 -7.39 17.48
CA GLY A 68 7.23 -7.90 16.10
C GLY A 68 6.10 -8.86 15.75
N ARG A 69 4.99 -8.84 16.47
CA ARG A 69 3.82 -9.70 16.17
C ARG A 69 3.26 -9.48 14.77
N ASN A 70 3.28 -8.24 14.25
CA ASN A 70 2.82 -7.94 12.90
C ASN A 70 3.78 -8.49 11.86
N ILE A 71 5.09 -8.39 12.09
CA ILE A 71 6.11 -8.99 11.20
C ILE A 71 5.90 -10.50 11.13
N SER A 72 5.78 -11.17 12.29
CA SER A 72 5.55 -12.62 12.34
C SER A 72 4.27 -13.02 11.60
N PHE A 73 3.18 -12.26 11.79
CA PHE A 73 1.91 -12.49 11.11
C PHE A 73 2.03 -12.32 9.59
N MET A 74 2.73 -11.29 9.12
CA MET A 74 2.94 -11.05 7.69
C MET A 74 3.86 -12.11 7.06
N ILE A 75 4.87 -12.61 7.78
CA ILE A 75 5.72 -13.73 7.34
C ILE A 75 4.88 -15.01 7.13
N ASP A 76 3.96 -15.32 8.05
CA ASP A 76 3.07 -16.47 7.91
C ASP A 76 2.26 -16.37 6.61
N ILE A 77 1.66 -15.22 6.33
CA ILE A 77 0.90 -14.96 5.09
C ILE A 77 1.80 -15.06 3.87
N ALA A 78 2.99 -14.47 3.91
CA ALA A 78 3.93 -14.48 2.79
C ALA A 78 4.32 -15.90 2.39
N ARG A 79 4.56 -16.75 3.38
CA ARG A 79 4.89 -18.16 3.16
C ARG A 79 3.71 -18.98 2.64
N GLU A 80 2.49 -18.72 3.16
CA GLU A 80 1.29 -19.42 2.74
C GLU A 80 0.95 -19.17 1.26
N LEU A 81 1.14 -17.93 0.80
CA LEU A 81 0.86 -17.52 -0.59
C LEU A 81 2.07 -17.65 -1.53
N ASP A 82 3.29 -17.86 -1.02
CA ASP A 82 4.56 -17.67 -1.74
C ASP A 82 4.59 -16.30 -2.45
N ALA A 83 4.20 -15.23 -1.72
CA ALA A 83 4.04 -13.87 -2.22
C ALA A 83 4.55 -12.85 -1.21
N ALA A 84 5.03 -11.68 -1.68
CA ALA A 84 5.33 -10.57 -0.77
C ALA A 84 4.04 -10.02 -0.15
N VAL A 85 4.10 -9.64 1.13
CA VAL A 85 3.00 -9.01 1.86
C VAL A 85 3.34 -7.55 2.14
N VAL A 86 2.43 -6.65 1.77
CA VAL A 86 2.61 -5.20 1.96
C VAL A 86 1.45 -4.63 2.76
N GLY A 87 1.75 -3.68 3.67
CA GLY A 87 0.74 -2.95 4.43
C GLY A 87 1.36 -2.18 5.59
N SER A 88 0.70 -1.12 6.07
CA SER A 88 1.25 -0.38 7.20
C SER A 88 0.64 -0.79 8.53
N VAL A 89 1.42 -0.63 9.58
CA VAL A 89 1.05 -0.89 10.97
C VAL A 89 1.64 0.16 11.89
N VAL A 90 1.09 0.28 13.09
CA VAL A 90 1.64 1.11 14.16
C VAL A 90 2.74 0.34 14.86
N VAL A 91 3.94 0.90 14.91
CA VAL A 91 5.10 0.32 15.63
C VAL A 91 5.65 1.27 16.68
N GLU A 92 6.24 0.72 17.74
CA GLU A 92 7.10 1.46 18.66
C GLU A 92 8.54 0.98 18.48
N ARG A 93 9.45 1.90 18.19
CA ARG A 93 10.89 1.67 18.11
C ARG A 93 11.61 2.86 18.73
N ASP A 94 12.60 2.59 19.57
CA ASP A 94 13.41 3.61 20.24
C ASP A 94 12.60 4.65 21.03
N LYS A 95 11.44 4.23 21.60
CA LYS A 95 10.45 5.05 22.30
C LYS A 95 9.70 6.04 21.41
N GLU A 96 9.74 5.85 20.09
CA GLU A 96 8.98 6.61 19.11
C GLU A 96 7.92 5.73 18.46
N TYR A 97 6.78 6.32 18.14
CA TYR A 97 5.73 5.66 17.39
C TYR A 97 5.85 6.02 15.91
N ARG A 98 5.71 5.02 15.04
CA ARG A 98 5.75 5.21 13.60
C ARG A 98 4.58 4.51 12.90
N ASN A 99 4.08 5.13 11.87
CA ASN A 99 3.19 4.50 10.88
C ASN A 99 4.11 3.87 9.83
N ARG A 100 4.41 2.58 10.01
CA ARG A 100 5.42 1.86 9.23
C ARG A 100 4.77 0.92 8.24
N MET A 101 5.05 1.10 6.97
CA MET A 101 4.69 0.19 5.91
C MET A 101 5.79 -0.84 5.72
N TYR A 102 5.43 -2.10 5.80
CA TYR A 102 6.35 -3.21 5.53
C TYR A 102 6.12 -3.77 4.14
N LEU A 103 7.20 -4.28 3.53
CA LEU A 103 7.18 -5.29 2.49
C LEU A 103 7.95 -6.48 3.04
N ILE A 104 7.27 -7.61 3.18
CA ILE A 104 7.83 -8.84 3.76
C ILE A 104 7.74 -9.97 2.75
N THR A 105 8.88 -10.63 2.48
CA THR A 105 8.98 -11.72 1.49
C THR A 105 8.72 -13.09 2.12
N PRO A 106 8.44 -14.14 1.31
CA PRO A 106 8.32 -15.52 1.80
C PRO A 106 9.57 -16.04 2.52
N ASP A 107 10.75 -15.53 2.17
CA ASP A 107 12.03 -15.86 2.81
C ASP A 107 12.26 -15.06 4.11
N ALA A 108 11.24 -14.31 4.55
CA ALA A 108 11.26 -13.47 5.74
C ALA A 108 12.26 -12.29 5.68
N GLU A 109 12.58 -11.80 4.50
CA GLU A 109 13.23 -10.50 4.37
C GLU A 109 12.22 -9.41 4.73
N VAL A 110 12.64 -8.47 5.56
CA VAL A 110 11.80 -7.39 6.10
C VAL A 110 12.33 -6.05 5.63
N MET A 111 11.60 -5.41 4.77
CA MET A 111 11.89 -4.06 4.27
C MET A 111 10.77 -3.14 4.71
N TRP A 112 11.06 -1.84 4.90
CA TRP A 112 10.05 -0.91 5.41
C TRP A 112 10.22 0.51 4.90
N TYR A 113 9.14 1.27 5.04
CA TYR A 113 9.04 2.71 4.87
C TYR A 113 8.29 3.30 6.05
N ASP A 114 8.83 4.31 6.71
CA ASP A 114 8.12 5.11 7.71
C ASP A 114 7.45 6.29 7.02
N LYS A 115 6.15 6.45 7.25
CA LYS A 115 5.34 7.52 6.65
C LYS A 115 6.01 8.88 6.85
N HIS A 116 6.28 9.57 5.73
CA HIS A 116 6.95 10.87 5.75
C HIS A 116 5.99 12.01 6.09
N HIS A 117 4.84 12.08 5.40
CA HIS A 117 3.87 13.14 5.65
C HIS A 117 2.80 12.64 6.63
N LEU A 118 2.98 12.98 7.90
CA LEU A 118 1.99 12.68 8.93
C LEU A 118 0.76 13.57 8.76
N PHE A 119 -0.44 12.98 8.95
CA PHE A 119 -1.70 13.70 8.84
C PHE A 119 -1.93 14.60 10.06
N SER A 120 -1.28 15.77 10.07
CA SER A 120 -1.30 16.74 11.18
C SER A 120 -2.70 17.21 11.53
N ILE A 121 -3.56 17.47 10.52
CA ILE A 121 -4.96 17.86 10.71
C ILE A 121 -5.77 16.80 11.47
N GLY A 122 -5.37 15.53 11.37
CA GLY A 122 -5.98 14.39 12.09
C GLY A 122 -5.29 14.05 13.39
N GLY A 123 -4.32 14.85 13.85
CA GLY A 123 -3.61 14.62 15.11
C GLY A 123 -2.47 13.59 15.04
N GLU A 124 -2.18 13.01 13.87
CA GLU A 124 -1.12 11.99 13.74
C GLU A 124 0.26 12.56 14.14
N ALA A 125 0.56 13.79 13.72
CA ALA A 125 1.84 14.44 14.02
C ALA A 125 2.07 14.79 15.49
N GLU A 126 1.05 14.67 16.34
CA GLU A 126 1.19 14.92 17.79
C GLU A 126 1.83 13.73 18.53
N LYS A 127 1.73 12.53 17.96
CA LYS A 127 2.11 11.27 18.60
C LYS A 127 3.09 10.43 17.79
N PHE A 128 3.09 10.58 16.49
CA PHE A 128 3.95 9.80 15.60
C PHE A 128 5.16 10.61 15.16
N THR A 129 6.27 9.91 14.93
CA THR A 129 7.48 10.47 14.33
C THR A 129 7.48 10.17 12.84
N ALA A 130 7.71 11.18 12.01
CA ALA A 130 7.82 11.04 10.57
C ALA A 130 9.09 10.29 10.15
N GLY A 131 9.02 9.57 9.03
CA GLY A 131 10.20 9.09 8.32
C GLY A 131 10.86 10.20 7.52
N ASP A 132 12.14 10.06 7.23
CA ASP A 132 12.95 11.00 6.44
C ASP A 132 13.50 10.37 5.17
N GLU A 133 13.35 9.06 4.99
CA GLU A 133 13.84 8.31 3.85
C GLU A 133 12.73 7.95 2.87
N ARG A 134 12.99 8.20 1.58
CA ARG A 134 12.16 7.74 0.48
C ARG A 134 12.60 6.33 0.11
N THR A 135 11.71 5.36 0.23
CA THR A 135 12.04 3.93 0.12
C THR A 135 11.53 3.32 -1.19
N VAL A 136 12.47 2.84 -1.99
CA VAL A 136 12.19 2.00 -3.18
C VAL A 136 12.72 0.60 -2.92
N ILE A 137 11.88 -0.40 -3.14
CA ILE A 137 12.20 -1.81 -2.90
C ILE A 137 12.02 -2.58 -4.20
N GLU A 138 13.00 -3.41 -4.55
CA GLU A 138 12.87 -4.35 -5.65
C GLU A 138 12.34 -5.69 -5.16
N TRP A 139 11.28 -6.17 -5.82
CA TRP A 139 10.73 -7.50 -5.59
C TRP A 139 10.46 -8.21 -6.92
N ARG A 140 11.10 -9.38 -7.11
CA ARG A 140 11.00 -10.18 -8.34
C ARG A 140 11.14 -9.31 -9.60
N GLY A 141 12.12 -8.37 -9.61
CA GLY A 141 12.47 -7.53 -10.73
C GLY A 141 11.56 -6.33 -11.03
N VAL A 142 10.61 -6.02 -10.15
CA VAL A 142 9.80 -4.79 -10.18
C VAL A 142 10.20 -3.91 -9.00
N ARG A 143 10.44 -2.63 -9.25
CA ARG A 143 10.82 -1.64 -8.24
C ARG A 143 9.58 -0.88 -7.77
N TYR A 144 9.32 -0.95 -6.49
CA TYR A 144 8.15 -0.35 -5.84
C TYR A 144 8.55 0.82 -4.95
N LEU A 145 8.01 2.01 -5.21
CA LEU A 145 8.04 3.11 -4.25
C LEU A 145 6.93 2.88 -3.22
N LEU A 146 7.28 2.90 -1.94
CA LEU A 146 6.33 2.74 -0.84
C LEU A 146 5.90 4.11 -0.31
N GLU A 147 4.59 4.33 -0.22
CA GLU A 147 3.99 5.54 0.33
C GLU A 147 2.72 5.24 1.14
N VAL A 148 2.44 6.08 2.15
CA VAL A 148 1.30 5.88 3.05
C VAL A 148 0.35 7.07 2.99
N CYS A 149 -0.87 6.81 2.53
CA CYS A 149 -2.05 7.66 2.66
C CYS A 149 -1.82 9.14 2.31
N TYR A 150 -1.50 9.96 3.30
CA TYR A 150 -1.35 11.41 3.15
C TYR A 150 -0.19 11.80 2.23
N ASP A 151 0.82 10.92 2.07
CA ASP A 151 1.92 11.10 1.10
C ASP A 151 1.40 11.33 -0.31
N LEU A 152 0.25 10.74 -0.68
CA LEU A 152 -0.40 10.94 -1.97
C LEU A 152 -0.63 12.42 -2.34
N ARG A 153 -0.75 13.31 -1.35
CA ARG A 153 -0.96 14.74 -1.58
C ARG A 153 0.30 15.50 -1.99
N PHE A 154 1.47 14.88 -1.89
CA PHE A 154 2.77 15.54 -2.05
C PHE A 154 3.52 15.01 -3.28
N PRO A 155 3.25 15.55 -4.49
CA PRO A 155 3.79 15.02 -5.75
C PRO A 155 5.31 15.05 -5.84
N VAL A 156 5.95 15.97 -5.13
CA VAL A 156 7.42 16.09 -5.12
C VAL A 156 8.07 14.87 -4.48
N TRP A 157 7.44 14.29 -3.43
CA TRP A 157 7.92 13.09 -2.76
C TRP A 157 7.85 11.85 -3.66
N SER A 158 6.73 11.70 -4.39
CA SER A 158 6.50 10.59 -5.32
C SER A 158 7.23 10.75 -6.66
N ARG A 159 7.85 11.92 -6.95
CA ARG A 159 8.37 12.20 -8.28
C ARG A 159 9.34 11.15 -8.78
N GLN A 160 9.09 10.65 -10.01
CA GLN A 160 9.93 9.67 -10.70
C GLN A 160 11.34 10.22 -10.93
N ARG A 161 12.35 9.42 -10.56
CA ARG A 161 13.80 9.72 -10.73
C ARG A 161 14.52 8.61 -11.50
N GLY A 162 13.79 7.81 -12.28
CA GLY A 162 14.32 6.63 -12.97
C GLY A 162 14.48 5.41 -12.04
N ASP A 163 13.95 5.46 -10.83
CA ASP A 163 14.27 4.56 -9.73
C ASP A 163 13.15 3.56 -9.38
N TYR A 164 11.92 3.73 -9.87
CA TYR A 164 10.83 2.79 -9.63
C TYR A 164 9.98 2.53 -10.87
N ASP A 165 9.18 1.48 -10.82
CA ASP A 165 8.25 1.05 -11.87
C ASP A 165 6.79 1.15 -11.42
N ALA A 166 6.56 1.04 -10.11
CA ALA A 166 5.24 1.11 -9.49
C ALA A 166 5.27 1.88 -8.17
N ILE A 167 4.13 2.45 -7.77
CA ILE A 167 3.93 3.10 -6.48
C ILE A 167 2.83 2.35 -5.73
N ILE A 168 3.04 2.11 -4.43
CA ILE A 168 2.04 1.55 -3.54
C ILE A 168 1.63 2.61 -2.52
N TYR A 169 0.33 2.93 -2.47
CA TYR A 169 -0.29 3.75 -1.44
C TYR A 169 -1.18 2.89 -0.56
N SER A 170 -0.73 2.53 0.65
CA SER A 170 -1.60 1.96 1.67
C SER A 170 -2.31 3.09 2.41
N ALA A 171 -3.65 3.09 2.48
CA ALA A 171 -4.39 4.23 2.99
C ALA A 171 -5.58 3.87 3.89
N LEU A 172 -5.92 4.84 4.76
CA LEU A 172 -7.20 5.00 5.44
C LEU A 172 -7.78 6.35 5.00
N TRP A 173 -8.29 6.39 3.75
CA TRP A 173 -8.73 7.63 3.12
C TRP A 173 -10.24 7.82 3.30
N PRO A 174 -10.68 8.87 4.04
CA PRO A 174 -12.08 9.04 4.38
C PRO A 174 -12.98 9.31 3.17
N LYS A 175 -14.20 8.81 3.23
CA LYS A 175 -15.26 8.95 2.23
C LYS A 175 -15.51 10.39 1.79
N VAL A 176 -15.44 11.35 2.70
CA VAL A 176 -15.66 12.78 2.40
C VAL A 176 -14.61 13.38 1.44
N ARG A 177 -13.51 12.69 1.23
CA ARG A 177 -12.42 13.09 0.33
C ARG A 177 -12.18 12.09 -0.80
N ARG A 178 -13.15 11.20 -1.11
CA ARG A 178 -13.00 10.13 -2.10
C ARG A 178 -12.58 10.63 -3.49
N GLU A 179 -13.13 11.76 -3.96
CA GLU A 179 -12.79 12.32 -5.27
C GLU A 179 -11.31 12.75 -5.36
N VAL A 180 -10.78 13.27 -4.26
CA VAL A 180 -9.34 13.62 -4.18
C VAL A 180 -8.48 12.36 -4.28
N TRP A 181 -8.85 11.27 -3.59
CA TRP A 181 -8.18 9.98 -3.64
C TRP A 181 -8.10 9.45 -5.07
N ARG A 182 -9.24 9.29 -5.72
CA ARG A 182 -9.37 8.76 -7.08
C ARG A 182 -8.62 9.61 -8.10
N THR A 183 -8.72 10.94 -7.99
CA THR A 183 -8.06 11.89 -8.89
C THR A 183 -6.54 11.85 -8.73
N LEU A 184 -6.04 11.88 -7.50
CA LEU A 184 -4.60 11.93 -7.26
C LEU A 184 -3.91 10.61 -7.60
N LEU A 185 -4.51 9.46 -7.35
CA LEU A 185 -3.94 8.17 -7.77
C LEU A 185 -3.70 8.15 -9.28
N ARG A 186 -4.70 8.58 -10.07
CA ARG A 186 -4.54 8.66 -11.53
C ARG A 186 -3.49 9.67 -11.96
N ALA A 187 -3.44 10.83 -11.28
CA ALA A 187 -2.41 11.83 -11.55
C ALA A 187 -1.01 11.26 -11.32
N ARG A 188 -0.79 10.56 -10.18
CA ARG A 188 0.51 9.93 -9.87
C ARG A 188 0.92 8.91 -10.93
N ALA A 189 -0.02 8.11 -11.45
CA ALA A 189 0.26 7.15 -12.52
C ALA A 189 0.71 7.86 -13.80
N MET A 190 -0.04 8.88 -14.25
CA MET A 190 0.21 9.58 -15.51
C MET A 190 1.50 10.40 -15.48
N GLU A 191 1.70 11.23 -14.45
CA GLU A 191 2.84 12.15 -14.36
C GLU A 191 4.19 11.42 -14.15
N ASN A 192 4.15 10.22 -13.58
CA ASN A 192 5.32 9.40 -13.30
C ASN A 192 5.47 8.23 -14.28
N GLN A 193 4.48 8.00 -15.16
CA GLN A 193 4.43 6.86 -16.07
C GLN A 193 4.68 5.53 -15.36
N ALA A 194 4.06 5.37 -14.18
CA ALA A 194 4.24 4.24 -13.28
C ALA A 194 2.89 3.56 -12.99
N TYR A 195 2.93 2.26 -12.68
CA TYR A 195 1.77 1.61 -12.10
C TYR A 195 1.49 2.20 -10.72
N VAL A 196 0.20 2.33 -10.35
CA VAL A 196 -0.20 2.82 -9.04
C VAL A 196 -1.20 1.87 -8.40
N PHE A 197 -0.89 1.42 -7.19
CA PHE A 197 -1.77 0.64 -6.34
C PHE A 197 -2.20 1.50 -5.16
N GLY A 198 -3.44 1.97 -5.17
CA GLY A 198 -4.03 2.69 -4.04
C GLY A 198 -4.95 1.74 -3.29
N VAL A 199 -4.55 1.31 -2.09
CA VAL A 199 -5.30 0.34 -1.30
C VAL A 199 -5.92 1.01 -0.08
N ASN A 200 -7.24 1.05 -0.04
CA ASN A 200 -8.03 1.68 1.00
C ASN A 200 -8.97 0.65 1.65
N ARG A 201 -9.60 1.02 2.76
CA ARG A 201 -10.62 0.21 3.43
C ARG A 201 -12.03 0.68 3.09
N ILE A 202 -13.01 -0.16 3.45
CA ILE A 202 -14.42 0.17 3.59
C ILE A 202 -14.80 0.24 5.07
N GLY A 203 -16.08 0.54 5.36
CA GLY A 203 -16.65 0.52 6.70
C GLY A 203 -16.50 1.84 7.44
N ALA A 204 -16.52 1.79 8.75
CA ALA A 204 -16.51 2.98 9.60
C ALA A 204 -15.65 2.79 10.86
N GLU A 205 -15.21 3.91 11.39
CA GLU A 205 -14.64 4.10 12.72
C GLU A 205 -15.54 5.05 13.51
N PRO A 206 -15.30 5.26 14.81
CA PRO A 206 -16.19 6.11 15.62
C PRO A 206 -16.46 7.50 15.05
N THR A 207 -15.53 8.06 14.26
CA THR A 207 -15.63 9.44 13.74
C THR A 207 -15.50 9.55 12.22
N LEU A 208 -15.19 8.46 11.50
CA LEU A 208 -14.92 8.47 10.08
C LEU A 208 -15.60 7.31 9.35
N GLU A 209 -16.04 7.59 8.11
CA GLU A 209 -16.51 6.57 7.17
C GLU A 209 -15.53 6.46 5.98
N TYR A 210 -15.43 5.24 5.45
CA TYR A 210 -14.55 4.90 4.34
C TYR A 210 -15.35 4.31 3.18
N ALA A 211 -15.13 4.82 1.98
CA ALA A 211 -15.87 4.42 0.79
C ALA A 211 -15.23 3.27 0.01
N GLY A 212 -14.05 2.82 0.44
CA GLY A 212 -13.26 1.92 -0.38
C GLY A 212 -12.51 2.66 -1.48
N ASP A 213 -12.91 2.46 -2.73
CA ASP A 213 -12.22 2.99 -3.91
C ASP A 213 -10.73 2.55 -3.98
N THR A 214 -10.46 1.31 -3.56
CA THR A 214 -9.17 0.66 -3.85
C THR A 214 -9.02 0.53 -5.35
N MET A 215 -7.89 0.96 -5.89
CA MET A 215 -7.67 1.01 -7.33
C MET A 215 -6.28 0.53 -7.72
N ALA A 216 -6.20 -0.15 -8.86
CA ALA A 216 -4.98 -0.36 -9.62
C ALA A 216 -5.05 0.41 -10.93
N ILE A 217 -3.98 1.14 -11.26
CA ILE A 217 -3.92 2.05 -12.40
C ILE A 217 -2.63 1.80 -13.15
N ASP A 218 -2.68 1.75 -14.49
CA ASP A 218 -1.49 1.56 -15.29
C ASP A 218 -0.71 2.88 -15.51
N TYR A 219 0.47 2.75 -16.06
CA TYR A 219 1.41 3.85 -16.34
C TYR A 219 0.87 4.91 -17.35
N ARG A 220 -0.31 4.70 -17.96
CA ARG A 220 -1.01 5.67 -18.82
C ARG A 220 -2.17 6.36 -18.10
N GLY A 221 -2.50 5.90 -16.88
CA GLY A 221 -3.65 6.34 -16.12
C GLY A 221 -4.94 5.57 -16.40
N ASP A 222 -4.85 4.45 -17.12
CA ASP A 222 -5.99 3.57 -17.35
C ASP A 222 -6.26 2.73 -16.11
N ILE A 223 -7.53 2.62 -15.72
CA ILE A 223 -7.95 1.86 -14.54
C ILE A 223 -7.91 0.37 -14.87
N MET A 224 -7.06 -0.39 -14.19
CA MET A 224 -6.94 -1.84 -14.30
C MET A 224 -7.93 -2.56 -13.38
N ALA A 225 -8.17 -2.00 -12.18
CA ALA A 225 -9.17 -2.45 -11.23
C ALA A 225 -9.72 -1.28 -10.41
N ASP A 226 -11.00 -1.31 -10.11
CA ASP A 226 -11.71 -0.38 -9.22
C ASP A 226 -12.65 -1.21 -8.34
N CYS A 227 -12.34 -1.29 -7.05
CA CYS A 227 -13.08 -2.12 -6.10
C CYS A 227 -14.38 -1.48 -5.62
N GLY A 228 -14.64 -0.20 -5.98
CA GLY A 228 -15.86 0.49 -5.55
C GLY A 228 -16.03 0.49 -4.02
N GLY A 229 -17.23 0.16 -3.54
CA GLY A 229 -17.56 0.21 -2.11
C GLY A 229 -17.69 -1.14 -1.40
N GLU A 230 -17.34 -2.25 -2.05
CA GLU A 230 -17.57 -3.59 -1.51
C GLU A 230 -16.26 -4.26 -1.06
N ALA A 231 -16.36 -5.17 -0.07
CA ALA A 231 -15.21 -5.99 0.33
C ALA A 231 -14.79 -6.90 -0.84
N THR A 232 -13.53 -6.83 -1.25
CA THR A 232 -13.06 -7.60 -2.39
C THR A 232 -11.54 -7.74 -2.41
N VAL A 233 -11.07 -8.75 -3.14
CA VAL A 233 -9.67 -8.91 -3.54
C VAL A 233 -9.64 -8.83 -5.07
N ALA A 234 -9.01 -7.80 -5.61
CA ALA A 234 -8.78 -7.69 -7.03
C ALA A 234 -7.34 -8.08 -7.36
N ILE A 235 -7.15 -8.86 -8.43
CA ILE A 235 -5.82 -9.29 -8.88
C ILE A 235 -5.59 -8.68 -10.26
N VAL A 236 -4.45 -8.01 -10.41
CA VAL A 236 -4.03 -7.36 -11.64
C VAL A 236 -2.61 -7.76 -12.03
N GLU A 237 -2.30 -7.69 -13.33
CA GLU A 237 -0.98 -8.04 -13.85
C GLU A 237 -0.20 -6.79 -14.24
N ILE A 238 1.00 -6.59 -13.69
CA ILE A 238 2.02 -5.65 -14.17
C ILE A 238 2.73 -6.27 -15.38
N ASP A 239 2.96 -5.47 -16.41
CA ASP A 239 3.78 -5.84 -17.59
C ASP A 239 4.85 -4.77 -17.83
N LEU A 240 6.08 -5.02 -17.33
CA LEU A 240 7.19 -4.07 -17.47
C LEU A 240 7.63 -3.87 -18.92
N GLU A 241 7.48 -4.87 -19.77
CA GLU A 241 7.87 -4.73 -21.18
C GLU A 241 6.99 -3.72 -21.90
N LYS A 242 5.68 -3.74 -21.61
CA LYS A 242 4.75 -2.75 -22.15
C LYS A 242 5.00 -1.35 -21.58
N GLN A 243 5.30 -1.24 -20.29
CA GLN A 243 5.63 0.03 -19.67
C GLN A 243 6.92 0.62 -20.26
N THR A 244 7.97 -0.18 -20.41
CA THR A 244 9.24 0.25 -21.01
C THR A 244 9.02 0.71 -22.46
N ALA A 245 8.33 -0.09 -23.27
CA ALA A 245 8.04 0.28 -24.66
C ALA A 245 7.19 1.57 -24.77
N PHE A 246 6.34 1.85 -23.80
CA PHE A 246 5.60 3.11 -23.73
C PHE A 246 6.53 4.29 -23.39
N LYS A 247 7.39 4.15 -22.35
CA LYS A 247 8.36 5.18 -21.96
C LYS A 247 9.34 5.50 -23.07
N GLU A 248 9.82 4.50 -23.81
CA GLU A 248 10.72 4.72 -24.97
C GLU A 248 10.09 5.59 -26.08
N ARG A 249 8.77 5.53 -26.25
CA ARG A 249 8.05 6.34 -27.25
C ARG A 249 7.66 7.73 -26.74
N PHE A 250 7.45 7.87 -25.46
CA PHE A 250 6.96 9.09 -24.83
C PHE A 250 7.52 9.23 -23.41
N ASP A 251 8.81 9.64 -23.33
CA ASP A 251 9.53 9.77 -22.06
C ASP A 251 9.39 11.19 -21.49
N VAL A 252 8.41 11.39 -20.61
CA VAL A 252 8.22 12.67 -19.93
C VAL A 252 9.26 12.95 -18.86
N ALA A 253 9.96 11.91 -18.37
CA ALA A 253 11.00 12.08 -17.35
C ALA A 253 12.24 12.78 -17.92
N ARG A 254 12.45 12.69 -19.25
CA ARG A 254 13.56 13.37 -19.95
C ARG A 254 13.54 14.89 -19.79
N ASP A 255 12.33 15.46 -19.71
CA ASP A 255 12.13 16.92 -19.63
C ASP A 255 11.82 17.38 -18.18
N ALA A 256 11.98 16.47 -17.21
CA ALA A 256 11.68 16.78 -15.81
C ALA A 256 12.73 17.70 -15.19
N ASP A 257 12.25 18.59 -14.34
CA ASP A 257 13.10 19.46 -13.54
C ASP A 257 13.91 18.65 -12.50
N ASN A 258 15.11 19.11 -12.20
CA ASN A 258 15.92 18.63 -11.08
C ASN A 258 15.57 19.43 -9.82
N PHE A 259 15.40 18.74 -8.69
CA PHE A 259 15.13 19.38 -7.40
C PHE A 259 15.74 18.57 -6.25
N ILE A 260 15.95 19.23 -5.11
CA ILE A 260 16.39 18.60 -3.86
C ILE A 260 15.31 18.83 -2.82
N ILE A 261 14.90 17.76 -2.13
CA ILE A 261 14.03 17.84 -0.95
C ILE A 261 14.97 18.09 0.24
N THR A 262 14.74 19.16 0.97
CA THR A 262 15.55 19.58 2.13
C THR A 262 14.72 19.47 3.42
#